data_d36107801b90d32d95255ca4c7bcad36
#
_entry.id   d36107801b90d32d95255ca4c7bcad36
#
_cell.length_a   1.000
_cell.length_b   1.000
_cell.length_c   1.000
_cell.angle_alpha   90.00
_cell.angle_beta   90.00
_cell.angle_gamma   90.00
#
_symmetry.space_group_name_H-M   'P 1'
#
loop_
_entity.id
_entity.type
_entity.pdbx_description
1 polymer ?
#
loop_
_entity_poly.entity_id
_entity_poly.type
_entity_poly.pdbx_seq_one_letter_code
_entity_poly.pdbx_strand_id
1 'polypeptide(L)' 'MINYKPFFDTLKRKGITQYKLETEYGLSKGTVDNMRHNRSITLYTVEELCKMLKCEPWDIFEIIVDKV' A
#
# COMPACT_ATOMS: atom_id res chain seq x y z
N MET A 1 0.67 -6.55 14.34
CA MET A 1 -0.01 -5.33 13.85
C MET A 1 0.46 -5.03 12.45
N ILE A 2 -0.47 -4.77 11.55
CA ILE A 2 -0.14 -4.43 10.17
C ILE A 2 -0.02 -2.91 10.01
N ASN A 3 0.91 -2.47 9.18
CA ASN A 3 1.19 -1.06 8.98
C ASN A 3 1.55 -0.83 7.51
N TYR A 4 1.01 0.23 6.91
CA TYR A 4 1.24 0.57 5.51
C TYR A 4 2.13 1.80 5.33
N LYS A 5 2.89 2.16 6.35
CA LYS A 5 3.87 3.24 6.23
C LYS A 5 4.80 3.02 5.03
N PRO A 6 5.29 1.78 4.78
CA PRO A 6 6.13 1.54 3.59
C PRO A 6 5.44 1.95 2.29
N PHE A 7 4.13 1.69 2.16
CA PHE A 7 3.38 2.07 0.98
C PHE A 7 3.41 3.58 0.74
N PHE A 8 3.11 4.37 1.77
CA PHE A 8 3.09 5.82 1.63
C PHE A 8 4.49 6.39 1.41
N ASP A 9 5.51 5.79 2.01
CA ASP A 9 6.89 6.17 1.76
C ASP A 9 7.30 5.87 0.32
N THR A 10 6.85 4.73 -0.21
CA THR A 10 7.11 4.35 -1.60
C THR A 10 6.46 5.34 -2.56
N LEU A 11 5.23 5.77 -2.29
CA LEU A 11 4.56 6.76 -3.10
C LEU A 11 5.35 8.07 -3.13
N LYS A 12 5.82 8.52 -1.98
CA LYS A 12 6.65 9.73 -1.90
C LYS A 12 7.93 9.58 -2.70
N ARG A 13 8.60 8.45 -2.53
CA ARG A 13 9.87 8.19 -3.21
C ARG A 13 9.70 8.19 -4.73
N LYS A 14 8.57 7.66 -5.21
CA LYS A 14 8.28 7.57 -6.64
C LYS A 14 7.56 8.80 -7.19
N GLY A 15 7.20 9.75 -6.34
CA GLY A 15 6.50 10.96 -6.77
C GLY A 15 5.07 10.68 -7.22
N ILE A 16 4.43 9.68 -6.65
CA ILE A 16 3.06 9.29 -7.01
C ILE A 16 2.09 9.83 -5.96
N THR A 17 1.11 10.62 -6.41
CA THR A 17 0.08 11.13 -5.50
C THR A 17 -1.05 10.12 -5.36
N GLN A 18 -1.83 10.25 -4.29
CA GLN A 18 -3.02 9.44 -4.09
C GLN A 18 -4.01 9.63 -5.23
N TYR A 19 -4.17 10.87 -5.70
CA TYR A 19 -5.02 11.19 -6.84
C TYR A 19 -4.61 10.39 -8.08
N LYS A 20 -3.31 10.32 -8.32
CA LYS A 20 -2.76 9.58 -9.46
C LYS A 20 -3.05 8.08 -9.35
N LEU A 21 -2.97 7.52 -8.13
CA LEU A 21 -3.33 6.13 -7.90
C LEU A 21 -4.77 5.85 -8.31
N GLU A 22 -5.68 6.73 -7.95
CA GLU A 22 -7.10 6.56 -8.24
C GLU A 22 -7.41 6.76 -9.72
N THR A 23 -6.80 7.76 -10.35
CA THR A 23 -7.13 8.13 -11.73
C THR A 23 -6.36 7.34 -12.77
N GLU A 24 -5.06 7.15 -12.60
CA GLU A 24 -4.22 6.47 -13.58
C GLU A 24 -4.09 4.98 -13.34
N TYR A 25 -4.05 4.57 -12.09
CA TYR A 25 -3.86 3.16 -11.75
C TYR A 25 -5.16 2.44 -11.41
N GLY A 26 -6.26 3.19 -11.26
CA GLY A 26 -7.57 2.59 -11.00
C GLY A 26 -7.74 2.00 -9.61
N LEU A 27 -6.91 2.42 -8.65
CA LEU A 27 -7.04 1.94 -7.29
C LEU A 27 -8.25 2.55 -6.61
N SER A 28 -9.06 1.74 -5.93
CA SER A 28 -10.27 2.23 -5.29
C SER A 28 -9.95 3.07 -4.05
N LYS A 29 -10.80 4.06 -3.80
CA LYS A 29 -10.68 4.90 -2.61
C LYS A 29 -10.82 4.06 -1.33
N GLY A 30 -11.65 3.03 -1.37
CA GLY A 30 -11.85 2.15 -0.23
C GLY A 30 -10.57 1.41 0.15
N THR A 31 -9.80 0.96 -0.83
CA THR A 31 -8.52 0.29 -0.59
C THR A 31 -7.53 1.25 0.05
N VAL A 32 -7.41 2.46 -0.49
CA VAL A 32 -6.50 3.47 0.07
C VAL A 32 -6.91 3.83 1.49
N ASP A 33 -8.22 3.98 1.72
CA ASP A 33 -8.73 4.30 3.05
C ASP A 33 -8.43 3.18 4.05
N ASN A 34 -8.62 1.92 3.65
CA ASN A 34 -8.26 0.78 4.49
C ASN A 34 -6.79 0.82 4.86
N MET A 35 -5.92 1.11 3.91
CA MET A 35 -4.48 1.18 4.16
C MET A 35 -4.13 2.34 5.08
N ARG A 36 -4.80 3.48 4.92
CA ARG A 36 -4.58 4.64 5.78
C ARG A 36 -4.95 4.35 7.22
N HIS A 37 -5.94 3.48 7.44
CA HIS A 37 -6.38 3.09 8.79
C HIS A 37 -5.76 1.78 9.25
N ASN A 38 -4.76 1.28 8.56
CA ASN A 38 -4.05 0.04 8.88
C ASN A 38 -4.98 -1.18 8.95
N ARG A 39 -5.99 -1.21 8.09
CA ARG A 39 -6.89 -2.36 7.96
C ARG A 39 -6.30 -3.35 6.96
N SER A 40 -6.69 -4.62 7.10
CA SER A 40 -6.21 -5.66 6.20
C SER A 40 -6.65 -5.43 4.75
N ILE A 41 -5.76 -5.75 3.83
CA ILE A 41 -6.10 -5.87 2.41
C ILE A 41 -5.71 -7.28 1.98
N THR A 42 -6.26 -7.74 0.87
CA THR A 42 -5.95 -9.09 0.40
C THR A 42 -4.55 -9.17 -0.20
N LEU A 43 -3.99 -10.38 -0.17
CA LEU A 43 -2.70 -10.60 -0.83
C LEU A 43 -2.79 -10.34 -2.34
N TYR A 44 -3.96 -10.59 -2.93
CA TYR A 44 -4.21 -10.25 -4.33
C TYR A 44 -4.02 -8.75 -4.56
N THR A 45 -4.56 -7.92 -3.66
CA THR A 45 -4.40 -6.47 -3.76
C THR A 45 -2.93 -6.07 -3.63
N VAL A 46 -2.19 -6.71 -2.70
CA VAL A 46 -0.76 -6.48 -2.56
C VAL A 46 -0.03 -6.81 -3.86
N GLU A 47 -0.37 -7.94 -4.47
CA GLU A 47 0.22 -8.35 -5.75
C GLU A 47 -0.02 -7.29 -6.83
N GLU A 48 -1.26 -6.80 -6.94
CA GLU A 48 -1.60 -5.78 -7.92
C GLU A 48 -0.84 -4.47 -7.67
N LEU A 49 -0.72 -4.06 -6.41
CA LEU A 49 0.04 -2.87 -6.05
C LEU A 49 1.51 -3.00 -6.42
N CYS A 50 2.10 -4.17 -6.18
CA CYS A 50 3.49 -4.43 -6.54
C CYS A 50 3.69 -4.31 -8.05
N LYS A 51 2.75 -4.82 -8.84
CA LYS A 51 2.80 -4.71 -10.31
C LYS A 51 2.67 -3.27 -10.76
N MET A 52 1.72 -2.54 -10.20
CA MET A 52 1.47 -1.14 -10.54
C MET A 52 2.68 -0.26 -10.23
N LEU A 53 3.26 -0.43 -9.06
CA LEU A 53 4.33 0.42 -8.56
C LEU A 53 5.72 -0.14 -8.87
N LYS A 54 5.80 -1.36 -9.41
CA LYS A 54 7.06 -2.05 -9.70
C LYS A 54 7.95 -2.07 -8.46
N CYS A 55 7.39 -2.63 -7.39
CA CYS A 55 8.07 -2.71 -6.10
C CYS A 55 7.85 -4.07 -5.45
N GLU A 56 8.50 -4.29 -4.33
CA GLU A 56 8.40 -5.52 -3.57
C GLU A 56 7.27 -5.44 -2.54
N PRO A 57 6.75 -6.59 -2.04
CA PRO A 57 5.71 -6.56 -1.01
C PRO A 57 6.11 -5.75 0.23
N TRP A 58 7.37 -5.77 0.60
CA TRP A 58 7.90 -5.03 1.75
C TRP A 58 7.86 -3.53 1.56
N ASP A 59 7.70 -3.07 0.32
CA ASP A 59 7.49 -1.66 0.00
C ASP A 59 6.03 -1.25 0.12
N ILE A 60 5.15 -2.21 0.45
CA ILE A 60 3.72 -1.97 0.60
C ILE A 60 3.30 -2.02 2.06
N PHE A 61 3.78 -3.03 2.80
CA PHE A 61 3.36 -3.21 4.19
C PHE A 61 4.47 -3.79 5.03
N GLU A 62 4.31 -3.63 6.35
CA GLU A 62 5.14 -4.32 7.32
C GLU A 62 4.23 -4.90 8.39
N ILE A 63 4.69 -5.96 9.03
CA ILE A 63 3.97 -6.59 10.12
C ILE A 63 4.87 -6.52 11.35
N ILE A 64 4.34 -5.92 12.41
CA ILE A 64 5.04 -5.78 13.68
C ILE A 64 4.45 -6.81 14.63
N VAL A 65 5.27 -7.75 15.04
CA VAL A 65 4.86 -8.83 15.95
C VAL A 65 5.41 -8.53 17.33
N ASP A 66 4.53 -8.52 18.32
CA ASP A 66 4.96 -8.35 19.71
C ASP A 66 5.73 -9.57 20.13
N LYS A 67 6.92 -9.35 20.68
CA LYS A 67 7.73 -10.43 21.24
C LYS A 67 7.36 -10.61 22.69
N VAL A 68 7.02 -11.84 23.03
CA VAL A 68 6.67 -12.19 24.40
C VAL A 68 7.92 -12.61 25.14
#